data_01b7f79fa1e4a533cd23c57b3ec501cd
#
_entry.id   01b7f79fa1e4a533cd23c57b3ec501cd
#
_cell.length_a   1.000
_cell.length_b   1.000
_cell.length_c   1.000
_cell.angle_alpha   90.00
_cell.angle_beta   90.00
_cell.angle_gamma   90.00
#
_symmetry.space_group_name_H-M   'P 1'
#
loop_
_entity.id
_entity.type
_entity.pdbx_description
1 polymer ?
#
loop_
_entity_poly.entity_id
_entity_poly.type
_entity_poly.pdbx_seq_one_letter_code
_entity_poly.pdbx_strand_id
1 'polypeptide(L)'
;MTPTVSPDQPIDLLTGWPNPALLPAPILSHSATTVLSNRSIANPALLYAPDEGYEPLRTHIAAWLSDFYQPCEPVSSQRICITGGASQNLACVLQTFTDPVYTRNVWMVAPTYHLAARILDDAGFAGRLRGVPEDDEGVDIAVLESGLRAAEEVALRDGNTEPKLKPPRPWRKIYKHVIYAVPTFANPSGKIMSLRRREALVRLARQYDGLIVTDDVYDFLLWSAKPGVEGNIGNHAFVPRIIDVDRYLDGGPQDEWGHALSNGSFSKLIGPGTRTGWAEASEKVAYGLSQTGSSRSGGAPSHLCAAIIDQMFPTGIIQNHIRDVLQPKYAERYHTLLSAIQEHLVPLGVTIPPPAPAAGGYFMWIGLPAPLVAADVVELAQSEEKLRVSPGHVFQVPGDQVIDEGFADHLRLCFAWEEPRHLTEGMRRLARVLKRMTT
;
A
#
# COMPACT_ATOMS: atom_id res chain seq x y z
N MET A 1 -39.25 -2.15 -0.87
CA MET A 1 -38.70 -2.23 0.50
C MET A 1 -37.33 -2.85 0.40
N THR A 2 -36.29 -2.13 0.74
CA THR A 2 -34.93 -2.68 0.79
C THR A 2 -34.91 -3.75 1.89
N PRO A 3 -34.41 -4.96 1.63
CA PRO A 3 -34.37 -6.01 2.64
C PRO A 3 -33.54 -5.53 3.84
N THR A 4 -34.14 -5.55 5.03
CA THR A 4 -33.46 -5.18 6.27
C THR A 4 -32.37 -6.23 6.59
N VAL A 5 -31.21 -5.77 7.01
CA VAL A 5 -30.13 -6.66 7.49
C VAL A 5 -30.60 -7.32 8.80
N SER A 6 -30.47 -8.64 8.89
CA SER A 6 -30.83 -9.36 10.12
C SER A 6 -29.95 -8.89 11.28
N PRO A 7 -30.52 -8.67 12.48
CA PRO A 7 -29.75 -8.35 13.68
C PRO A 7 -28.66 -9.39 13.99
N ASP A 8 -28.91 -10.64 13.64
CA ASP A 8 -28.00 -11.76 13.89
C ASP A 8 -26.89 -11.92 12.86
N GLN A 9 -26.96 -11.23 11.71
CA GLN A 9 -25.96 -11.31 10.67
C GLN A 9 -24.69 -10.55 11.09
N PRO A 10 -23.51 -11.21 11.16
CA PRO A 10 -22.26 -10.52 11.40
C PRO A 10 -21.94 -9.52 10.28
N ILE A 11 -21.33 -8.39 10.64
CA ILE A 11 -20.85 -7.37 9.70
C ILE A 11 -19.34 -7.20 9.91
N ASP A 12 -18.57 -7.29 8.83
CA ASP A 12 -17.10 -7.24 8.87
C ASP A 12 -16.56 -5.98 8.19
N LEU A 13 -16.25 -4.96 8.96
CA LEU A 13 -15.57 -3.75 8.53
C LEU A 13 -14.07 -3.76 8.93
N LEU A 14 -13.55 -4.90 9.38
CA LEU A 14 -12.14 -5.09 9.73
C LEU A 14 -11.32 -5.59 8.53
N THR A 15 -11.87 -6.56 7.77
CA THR A 15 -11.15 -7.29 6.72
C THR A 15 -10.87 -6.42 5.50
N GLY A 16 -9.59 -6.10 5.24
CA GLY A 16 -9.11 -5.27 4.11
C GLY A 16 -8.94 -6.07 2.80
N TRP A 17 -9.94 -6.88 2.42
CA TRP A 17 -9.92 -7.69 1.20
C TRP A 17 -10.87 -7.13 0.14
N PRO A 18 -10.61 -7.40 -1.15
CA PRO A 18 -11.56 -7.08 -2.20
C PRO A 18 -12.84 -7.90 -2.03
N ASN A 19 -14.00 -7.29 -2.35
CA ASN A 19 -15.27 -8.02 -2.34
C ASN A 19 -15.24 -9.13 -3.40
N PRO A 20 -15.60 -10.38 -3.07
CA PRO A 20 -15.55 -11.51 -4.00
C PRO A 20 -16.39 -11.31 -5.26
N ALA A 21 -17.51 -10.56 -5.18
CA ALA A 21 -18.37 -10.28 -6.34
C ALA A 21 -17.71 -9.34 -7.37
N LEU A 22 -16.62 -8.66 -6.99
CA LEU A 22 -15.88 -7.76 -7.89
C LEU A 22 -14.63 -8.41 -8.49
N LEU A 23 -14.34 -9.67 -8.15
CA LEU A 23 -13.19 -10.38 -8.71
C LEU A 23 -13.47 -10.84 -10.15
N PRO A 24 -12.54 -10.63 -11.11
CA PRO A 24 -12.76 -10.88 -12.53
C PRO A 24 -12.54 -12.37 -12.89
N ALA A 25 -13.18 -13.31 -12.17
CA ALA A 25 -12.98 -14.73 -12.39
C ALA A 25 -13.27 -15.20 -13.84
N PRO A 26 -14.34 -14.73 -14.54
CA PRO A 26 -14.56 -15.10 -15.94
C PRO A 26 -13.44 -14.60 -16.86
N ILE A 27 -12.90 -13.41 -16.62
CA ILE A 27 -11.80 -12.84 -17.41
C ILE A 27 -10.52 -13.68 -17.20
N LEU A 28 -10.20 -14.02 -15.94
CA LEU A 28 -9.06 -14.88 -15.63
C LEU A 28 -9.18 -16.28 -16.22
N SER A 29 -10.39 -16.85 -16.23
CA SER A 29 -10.66 -18.14 -16.87
C SER A 29 -10.40 -18.09 -18.37
N HIS A 30 -10.86 -17.05 -19.07
CA HIS A 30 -10.60 -16.84 -20.49
C HIS A 30 -9.09 -16.67 -20.76
N SER A 31 -8.40 -15.82 -19.99
CA SER A 31 -6.98 -15.59 -20.11
C SER A 31 -6.16 -16.89 -19.89
N ALA A 32 -6.52 -17.67 -18.88
CA ALA A 32 -5.88 -18.95 -18.61
C ALA A 32 -6.07 -19.95 -19.76
N THR A 33 -7.28 -20.01 -20.34
CA THR A 33 -7.58 -20.85 -21.50
C THR A 33 -6.74 -20.42 -22.70
N THR A 34 -6.65 -19.12 -22.97
CA THR A 34 -5.83 -18.56 -24.07
C THR A 34 -4.36 -18.96 -23.92
N VAL A 35 -3.79 -18.80 -22.72
CA VAL A 35 -2.39 -19.18 -22.45
C VAL A 35 -2.19 -20.69 -22.66
N LEU A 36 -3.00 -21.52 -22.01
CA LEU A 36 -2.77 -22.98 -21.97
C LEU A 36 -3.09 -23.67 -23.29
N SER A 37 -3.98 -23.10 -24.11
CA SER A 37 -4.28 -23.60 -25.45
C SER A 37 -3.23 -23.28 -26.48
N ASN A 38 -2.41 -22.26 -26.26
CA ASN A 38 -1.35 -21.81 -27.18
C ASN A 38 0.00 -22.30 -26.72
N ARG A 39 0.54 -23.34 -27.38
CA ARG A 39 1.83 -23.95 -27.01
C ARG A 39 3.01 -22.97 -27.03
N SER A 40 2.97 -21.94 -27.88
CA SER A 40 4.04 -20.93 -27.95
C SER A 40 4.09 -20.05 -26.69
N ILE A 41 2.98 -19.93 -25.95
CA ILE A 41 2.88 -19.23 -24.66
C ILE A 41 2.98 -20.22 -23.50
N ALA A 42 2.25 -21.34 -23.57
CA ALA A 42 2.16 -22.31 -22.50
C ALA A 42 3.51 -22.93 -22.14
N ASN A 43 4.28 -23.33 -23.16
CA ASN A 43 5.57 -23.99 -22.89
C ASN A 43 6.55 -23.07 -22.13
N PRO A 44 6.84 -21.82 -22.57
CA PRO A 44 7.63 -20.89 -21.76
C PRO A 44 7.04 -20.63 -20.38
N ALA A 45 5.72 -20.43 -20.28
CA ALA A 45 5.05 -20.09 -19.03
C ALA A 45 5.11 -21.23 -17.98
N LEU A 46 5.30 -22.46 -18.38
CA LEU A 46 5.44 -23.63 -17.51
C LEU A 46 6.91 -23.92 -17.12
N LEU A 47 7.85 -23.19 -17.66
CA LEU A 47 9.28 -23.28 -17.32
C LEU A 47 9.67 -22.18 -16.31
N TYR A 48 10.90 -22.24 -15.82
CA TYR A 48 11.46 -21.16 -15.01
C TYR A 48 11.53 -19.86 -15.81
N ALA A 49 11.07 -18.76 -15.21
CA ALA A 49 11.10 -17.43 -15.78
C ALA A 49 12.53 -16.86 -15.82
N PRO A 50 12.78 -15.84 -16.65
CA PRO A 50 13.86 -14.89 -16.39
C PRO A 50 13.76 -14.33 -14.98
N ASP A 51 14.90 -14.02 -14.36
CA ASP A 51 14.94 -13.57 -12.95
C ASP A 51 14.11 -12.31 -12.71
N GLU A 52 14.00 -11.40 -13.69
CA GLU A 52 13.18 -10.19 -13.66
C GLU A 52 11.69 -10.47 -13.86
N GLY A 53 11.32 -11.68 -14.24
CA GLY A 53 9.97 -12.13 -14.51
C GLY A 53 9.57 -12.09 -16.00
N TYR A 54 8.32 -12.42 -16.28
CA TYR A 54 7.75 -12.56 -17.63
C TYR A 54 7.84 -11.25 -18.42
N GLU A 55 8.65 -11.24 -19.48
CA GLU A 55 9.00 -10.03 -20.22
C GLU A 55 7.76 -9.33 -20.85
N PRO A 56 6.81 -10.03 -21.50
CA PRO A 56 5.63 -9.36 -22.03
C PRO A 56 4.84 -8.61 -20.95
N LEU A 57 4.65 -9.20 -19.76
CA LEU A 57 3.96 -8.54 -18.66
C LEU A 57 4.75 -7.31 -18.15
N ARG A 58 6.06 -7.38 -18.06
CA ARG A 58 6.90 -6.22 -17.69
C ARG A 58 6.71 -5.06 -18.68
N THR A 59 6.67 -5.37 -19.97
CA THR A 59 6.45 -4.37 -21.04
C THR A 59 5.06 -3.75 -20.94
N HIS A 60 4.02 -4.56 -20.76
CA HIS A 60 2.66 -4.04 -20.60
C HIS A 60 2.46 -3.24 -19.32
N ILE A 61 3.05 -3.67 -18.20
CA ILE A 61 3.03 -2.88 -16.96
C ILE A 61 3.73 -1.54 -17.17
N ALA A 62 4.92 -1.52 -17.79
CA ALA A 62 5.64 -0.28 -18.05
C ALA A 62 4.84 0.71 -18.89
N ALA A 63 4.19 0.24 -19.95
CA ALA A 63 3.30 1.04 -20.78
C ALA A 63 2.09 1.56 -19.98
N TRP A 64 1.44 0.70 -19.18
CA TRP A 64 0.31 1.07 -18.35
C TRP A 64 0.68 2.11 -17.28
N LEU A 65 1.82 1.95 -16.61
CA LEU A 65 2.31 2.93 -15.63
C LEU A 65 2.64 4.27 -16.29
N SER A 66 3.23 4.24 -17.50
CA SER A 66 3.50 5.45 -18.28
C SER A 66 2.22 6.21 -18.64
N ASP A 67 1.18 5.48 -19.07
CA ASP A 67 -0.11 6.06 -19.41
C ASP A 67 -0.83 6.63 -18.17
N PHE A 68 -0.85 5.88 -17.07
CA PHE A 68 -1.59 6.28 -15.86
C PHE A 68 -0.89 7.40 -15.07
N TYR A 69 0.42 7.30 -14.86
CA TYR A 69 1.16 8.27 -14.03
C TYR A 69 1.74 9.44 -14.81
N GLN A 70 1.86 9.32 -16.13
CA GLN A 70 2.43 10.36 -17.00
C GLN A 70 3.76 10.93 -16.47
N PRO A 71 4.75 10.08 -16.16
CA PRO A 71 6.04 10.51 -15.66
C PRO A 71 6.78 11.36 -16.70
N CYS A 72 7.80 12.11 -16.27
CA CYS A 72 8.63 12.97 -17.15
C CYS A 72 9.26 12.21 -18.34
N GLU A 73 9.54 10.93 -18.15
CA GLU A 73 9.97 9.99 -19.16
C GLU A 73 9.18 8.69 -19.05
N PRO A 74 8.83 8.02 -20.16
CA PRO A 74 8.13 6.74 -20.10
C PRO A 74 8.88 5.70 -19.25
N VAL A 75 8.13 4.84 -18.60
CA VAL A 75 8.68 3.73 -17.82
C VAL A 75 9.21 2.67 -18.79
N SER A 76 10.45 2.27 -18.65
CA SER A 76 11.07 1.16 -19.39
C SER A 76 10.73 -0.18 -18.71
N SER A 77 10.56 -1.26 -19.47
CA SER A 77 10.40 -2.61 -18.92
C SER A 77 11.62 -3.06 -18.09
N GLN A 78 12.79 -2.47 -18.31
CA GLN A 78 14.00 -2.74 -17.52
C GLN A 78 13.90 -2.18 -16.10
N ARG A 79 13.00 -1.22 -15.87
CA ARG A 79 12.69 -0.69 -14.53
C ARG A 79 11.69 -1.56 -13.75
N ILE A 80 11.11 -2.57 -14.40
CA ILE A 80 10.08 -3.45 -13.82
C ILE A 80 10.65 -4.81 -13.45
N CYS A 81 10.42 -5.25 -12.22
CA CYS A 81 10.64 -6.61 -11.77
C CYS A 81 9.32 -7.22 -11.33
N ILE A 82 8.93 -8.38 -11.84
CA ILE A 82 7.73 -9.10 -11.40
C ILE A 82 7.97 -9.69 -10.02
N THR A 83 6.97 -9.58 -9.14
CA THR A 83 7.06 -9.98 -7.73
C THR A 83 5.90 -10.89 -7.33
N GLY A 84 6.03 -11.57 -6.20
CA GLY A 84 4.95 -12.37 -5.59
C GLY A 84 3.92 -11.54 -4.82
N GLY A 85 3.78 -10.25 -5.18
CA GLY A 85 2.95 -9.27 -4.51
C GLY A 85 3.73 -8.44 -3.47
N ALA A 86 3.09 -7.36 -2.99
CA ALA A 86 3.74 -6.31 -2.21
C ALA A 86 4.52 -6.81 -0.98
N SER A 87 3.94 -7.72 -0.20
CA SER A 87 4.59 -8.24 1.02
C SER A 87 5.84 -9.06 0.72
N GLN A 88 5.78 -9.95 -0.29
CA GLN A 88 6.95 -10.74 -0.69
C GLN A 88 8.03 -9.84 -1.28
N ASN A 89 7.64 -8.84 -2.07
CA ASN A 89 8.59 -7.88 -2.61
C ASN A 89 9.29 -7.07 -1.51
N LEU A 90 8.55 -6.57 -0.51
CA LEU A 90 9.17 -5.86 0.63
C LEU A 90 10.25 -6.72 1.30
N ALA A 91 9.99 -8.01 1.52
CA ALA A 91 10.99 -8.93 2.07
C ALA A 91 12.23 -9.05 1.15
N CYS A 92 12.04 -9.16 -0.17
CA CYS A 92 13.14 -9.23 -1.14
C CYS A 92 13.96 -7.93 -1.18
N VAL A 93 13.31 -6.77 -1.09
CA VAL A 93 13.98 -5.46 -1.00
C VAL A 93 14.91 -5.42 0.21
N LEU A 94 14.41 -5.81 1.39
CA LEU A 94 15.19 -5.84 2.62
C LEU A 94 16.36 -6.85 2.54
N GLN A 95 16.10 -8.02 1.98
CA GLN A 95 17.14 -9.03 1.79
C GLN A 95 18.26 -8.54 0.88
N THR A 96 17.95 -7.76 -0.14
CA THR A 96 18.93 -7.34 -1.16
C THR A 96 19.62 -6.04 -0.79
N PHE A 97 18.89 -5.01 -0.37
CA PHE A 97 19.38 -3.63 -0.31
C PHE A 97 19.65 -3.13 1.12
N THR A 98 19.54 -3.99 2.12
CA THR A 98 19.86 -3.67 3.50
C THR A 98 20.87 -4.63 4.10
N ASP A 99 21.62 -4.17 5.08
CA ASP A 99 22.44 -4.98 5.97
C ASP A 99 21.93 -4.79 7.41
N PRO A 100 21.55 -5.87 8.13
CA PRO A 100 20.98 -5.73 9.46
C PRO A 100 21.87 -5.04 10.50
N VAL A 101 23.14 -4.81 10.24
CA VAL A 101 24.03 -4.04 11.11
C VAL A 101 24.26 -2.63 10.57
N TYR A 102 24.59 -2.51 9.28
CA TYR A 102 24.91 -1.24 8.66
C TYR A 102 23.68 -0.35 8.45
N THR A 103 22.56 -0.90 7.99
CA THR A 103 21.30 -0.16 7.87
C THR A 103 20.78 0.19 9.26
N ARG A 104 20.64 1.51 9.55
CA ARG A 104 20.37 2.01 10.92
C ARG A 104 18.97 1.64 11.38
N ASN A 105 17.97 2.24 10.73
CA ASN A 105 16.57 2.09 11.09
C ASN A 105 15.70 1.89 9.86
N VAL A 106 14.50 1.35 10.09
CA VAL A 106 13.37 1.43 9.18
C VAL A 106 12.38 2.44 9.73
N TRP A 107 12.17 3.52 8.98
CA TRP A 107 11.23 4.60 9.29
C TRP A 107 9.89 4.28 8.67
N MET A 108 8.84 4.26 9.46
CA MET A 108 7.48 3.94 9.02
C MET A 108 6.57 5.14 9.25
N VAL A 109 5.90 5.61 8.21
CA VAL A 109 4.88 6.67 8.36
C VAL A 109 3.72 6.14 9.18
N ALA A 110 3.41 6.79 10.30
CA ALA A 110 2.41 6.34 11.27
C ALA A 110 1.19 7.26 11.29
N PRO A 111 -0.03 6.69 11.38
CA PRO A 111 -0.34 5.26 11.53
C PRO A 111 0.06 4.45 10.29
N THR A 112 0.47 3.18 10.49
CA THR A 112 1.10 2.39 9.43
C THR A 112 0.37 1.07 9.17
N TYR A 113 0.61 0.46 8.01
CA TYR A 113 0.17 -0.91 7.73
C TYR A 113 0.90 -1.90 8.65
N HIS A 114 0.23 -2.36 9.70
CA HIS A 114 0.84 -3.12 10.80
C HIS A 114 1.49 -4.44 10.35
N LEU A 115 0.98 -5.10 9.29
CA LEU A 115 1.58 -6.35 8.82
C LEU A 115 2.94 -6.15 8.12
N ALA A 116 3.27 -4.93 7.69
CA ALA A 116 4.61 -4.62 7.19
C ALA A 116 5.66 -4.75 8.31
N ALA A 117 5.32 -4.36 9.54
CA ALA A 117 6.23 -4.43 10.67
C ALA A 117 6.80 -5.85 10.90
N ARG A 118 5.97 -6.88 10.73
CA ARG A 118 6.42 -8.26 10.87
C ARG A 118 7.46 -8.66 9.81
N ILE A 119 7.30 -8.18 8.58
CA ILE A 119 8.27 -8.42 7.49
C ILE A 119 9.61 -7.76 7.81
N LEU A 120 9.55 -6.56 8.39
CA LEU A 120 10.73 -5.80 8.80
C LEU A 120 11.44 -6.46 9.98
N ASP A 121 10.71 -6.94 10.98
CA ASP A 121 11.27 -7.69 12.11
C ASP A 121 11.97 -8.97 11.64
N ASP A 122 11.32 -9.76 10.79
CA ASP A 122 11.88 -11.00 10.24
C ASP A 122 13.12 -10.75 9.36
N ALA A 123 13.26 -9.54 8.79
CA ALA A 123 14.44 -9.10 8.06
C ALA A 123 15.62 -8.65 8.95
N GLY A 124 15.46 -8.72 10.28
CA GLY A 124 16.49 -8.39 11.27
C GLY A 124 16.44 -6.95 11.78
N PHE A 125 15.27 -6.27 11.65
CA PHE A 125 15.09 -4.90 12.15
C PHE A 125 14.25 -4.80 13.41
N ALA A 126 14.00 -5.91 14.11
CA ALA A 126 13.36 -5.90 15.43
C ALA A 126 14.06 -4.91 16.38
N GLY A 127 13.29 -4.03 17.04
CA GLY A 127 13.80 -2.97 17.92
C GLY A 127 14.38 -1.74 17.19
N ARG A 128 14.37 -1.72 15.84
CA ARG A 128 14.88 -0.59 15.02
C ARG A 128 13.83 -0.02 14.06
N LEU A 129 12.58 -0.36 14.28
CA LEU A 129 11.47 0.32 13.64
C LEU A 129 11.25 1.66 14.33
N ARG A 130 10.98 2.71 13.56
CA ARG A 130 10.75 4.07 14.05
C ARG A 130 9.52 4.64 13.39
N GLY A 131 8.56 5.06 14.18
CA GLY A 131 7.38 5.77 13.70
C GLY A 131 7.72 7.21 13.34
N VAL A 132 7.17 7.67 12.23
CA VAL A 132 7.19 9.08 11.86
C VAL A 132 5.74 9.53 11.72
N PRO A 133 5.26 10.48 12.53
CA PRO A 133 3.88 10.92 12.46
C PRO A 133 3.55 11.53 11.10
N GLU A 134 2.29 11.48 10.72
CA GLU A 134 1.76 12.22 9.57
C GLU A 134 0.88 13.37 10.03
N ASP A 135 1.01 14.51 9.34
CA ASP A 135 0.07 15.64 9.40
C ASP A 135 -0.93 15.62 8.24
N ASP A 136 -1.59 16.74 7.95
CA ASP A 136 -2.57 16.85 6.84
C ASP A 136 -1.94 16.74 5.45
N GLU A 137 -0.64 16.91 5.32
CA GLU A 137 0.09 16.79 4.05
C GLU A 137 0.82 15.44 3.89
N GLY A 138 0.85 14.60 4.92
CA GLY A 138 1.54 13.32 4.97
C GLY A 138 2.67 13.30 6.02
N VAL A 139 3.77 12.60 5.74
CA VAL A 139 4.88 12.40 6.69
C VAL A 139 5.44 13.72 7.24
N ASP A 140 5.66 13.80 8.56
CA ASP A 140 6.34 14.92 9.19
C ASP A 140 7.85 14.88 8.86
N ILE A 141 8.25 15.78 7.98
CA ILE A 141 9.63 15.88 7.48
C ILE A 141 10.60 16.32 8.58
N ALA A 142 10.19 17.19 9.50
CA ALA A 142 11.08 17.70 10.55
C ALA A 142 11.39 16.59 11.58
N VAL A 143 10.39 15.80 11.96
CA VAL A 143 10.57 14.63 12.84
C VAL A 143 11.44 13.59 12.16
N LEU A 144 11.18 13.27 10.89
CA LEU A 144 12.00 12.31 10.14
C LEU A 144 13.46 12.79 10.04
N GLU A 145 13.71 14.04 9.67
CA GLU A 145 15.06 14.59 9.53
C GLU A 145 15.83 14.56 10.85
N SER A 146 15.18 14.94 11.95
CA SER A 146 15.76 14.89 13.28
C SER A 146 16.18 13.46 13.65
N GLY A 147 15.30 12.48 13.38
CA GLY A 147 15.57 11.08 13.64
C GLY A 147 16.72 10.51 12.78
N LEU A 148 16.73 10.84 11.48
CA LEU A 148 17.79 10.42 10.56
C LEU A 148 19.16 10.96 11.01
N ARG A 149 19.22 12.25 11.35
CA ARG A 149 20.46 12.88 11.87
C ARG A 149 20.94 12.20 13.14
N ALA A 150 20.07 12.01 14.11
CA ALA A 150 20.42 11.33 15.37
C ALA A 150 20.94 9.90 15.12
N ALA A 151 20.33 9.16 14.19
CA ALA A 151 20.78 7.82 13.83
C ALA A 151 22.17 7.82 13.17
N GLU A 152 22.49 8.80 12.33
CA GLU A 152 23.81 8.94 11.72
C GLU A 152 24.88 9.33 12.77
N GLU A 153 24.56 10.21 13.73
CA GLU A 153 25.46 10.56 14.83
C GLU A 153 25.81 9.33 15.69
N VAL A 154 24.82 8.49 16.02
CA VAL A 154 25.04 7.22 16.71
C VAL A 154 25.91 6.28 15.88
N ALA A 155 25.60 6.10 14.59
CA ALA A 155 26.36 5.22 13.72
C ALA A 155 27.83 5.66 13.57
N LEU A 156 28.08 6.96 13.48
CA LEU A 156 29.45 7.51 13.40
C LEU A 156 30.21 7.27 14.69
N ARG A 157 29.60 7.54 15.84
CA ARG A 157 30.21 7.30 17.17
C ARG A 157 30.57 5.82 17.37
N ASP A 158 29.70 4.92 16.92
CA ASP A 158 29.85 3.48 17.09
C ASP A 158 30.72 2.83 15.98
N GLY A 159 31.28 3.64 15.06
CA GLY A 159 32.13 3.17 13.96
C GLY A 159 31.38 2.30 12.94
N ASN A 160 30.06 2.46 12.81
CA ASN A 160 29.22 1.73 11.85
C ASN A 160 29.24 2.43 10.47
N THR A 161 30.38 2.36 9.77
CA THR A 161 30.63 3.12 8.55
C THR A 161 30.56 2.29 7.26
N GLU A 162 30.50 0.96 7.36
CA GLU A 162 30.44 0.05 6.20
C GLU A 162 29.57 -1.18 6.48
N PRO A 163 29.01 -1.84 5.43
CA PRO A 163 28.25 -3.08 5.58
C PRO A 163 29.05 -4.17 6.29
N LYS A 164 28.42 -4.91 7.21
CA LYS A 164 29.07 -5.92 8.04
C LYS A 164 28.76 -7.35 7.63
N LEU A 165 27.50 -7.64 7.27
CA LEU A 165 27.02 -9.00 7.01
C LEU A 165 26.87 -9.26 5.50
N LYS A 166 26.66 -8.22 4.72
CA LYS A 166 26.42 -8.35 3.28
C LYS A 166 27.53 -7.65 2.47
N PRO A 167 28.43 -8.42 1.86
CA PRO A 167 29.50 -7.83 1.06
C PRO A 167 28.93 -7.07 -0.14
N PRO A 168 29.61 -6.02 -0.62
CA PRO A 168 29.24 -5.33 -1.86
C PRO A 168 29.14 -6.31 -3.04
N ARG A 169 28.21 -6.02 -3.95
CA ARG A 169 28.00 -6.77 -5.20
C ARG A 169 27.68 -5.78 -6.32
N PRO A 170 28.00 -6.09 -7.59
CA PRO A 170 27.68 -5.20 -8.71
C PRO A 170 26.18 -4.91 -8.88
N TRP A 171 25.33 -5.77 -8.34
CA TRP A 171 23.87 -5.68 -8.46
C TRP A 171 23.16 -5.23 -7.18
N ARG A 172 23.86 -4.76 -6.14
CA ARG A 172 23.24 -4.23 -4.94
C ARG A 172 24.03 -3.11 -4.30
N LYS A 173 23.32 -2.06 -3.97
CA LYS A 173 23.71 -1.02 -3.03
C LYS A 173 23.12 -1.39 -1.65
N ILE A 174 23.83 -1.12 -0.57
CA ILE A 174 23.29 -1.24 0.79
C ILE A 174 23.01 0.16 1.28
N TYR A 175 21.72 0.46 1.48
CA TYR A 175 21.28 1.76 1.96
C TYR A 175 21.41 1.87 3.49
N LYS A 176 21.66 3.09 3.97
CA LYS A 176 21.80 3.39 5.40
C LYS A 176 20.46 3.39 6.12
N HIS A 177 19.39 3.79 5.45
CA HIS A 177 18.04 3.86 5.99
C HIS A 177 17.04 3.25 5.01
N VAL A 178 15.92 2.76 5.55
CA VAL A 178 14.74 2.44 4.76
C VAL A 178 13.59 3.30 5.26
N ILE A 179 12.79 3.85 4.35
CA ILE A 179 11.59 4.63 4.67
C ILE A 179 10.40 3.94 4.01
N TYR A 180 9.49 3.39 4.81
CA TYR A 180 8.28 2.73 4.32
C TYR A 180 7.09 3.68 4.42
N ALA A 181 6.35 3.85 3.33
CA ALA A 181 5.18 4.70 3.26
C ALA A 181 4.10 4.13 2.32
N VAL A 182 2.83 4.49 2.60
CA VAL A 182 1.69 4.32 1.69
C VAL A 182 1.23 5.73 1.29
N PRO A 183 1.83 6.34 0.25
CA PRO A 183 1.69 7.78 0.01
C PRO A 183 0.35 8.19 -0.62
N THR A 184 -0.43 7.23 -1.12
CA THR A 184 -1.72 7.48 -1.78
C THR A 184 -2.77 6.55 -1.19
N PHE A 185 -3.85 7.12 -0.63
CA PHE A 185 -4.91 6.39 0.06
C PHE A 185 -4.38 5.48 1.16
N ALA A 186 -3.57 6.07 2.05
CA ALA A 186 -2.83 5.37 3.08
C ALA A 186 -3.67 4.38 3.90
N ASN A 187 -3.11 3.25 4.24
CA ASN A 187 -3.69 2.30 5.17
C ASN A 187 -3.02 2.49 6.55
N PRO A 188 -3.73 2.99 7.58
CA PRO A 188 -5.19 3.09 7.70
C PRO A 188 -5.81 4.45 7.38
N SER A 189 -5.04 5.55 7.30
CA SER A 189 -5.53 6.92 7.42
C SER A 189 -6.34 7.43 6.20
N GLY A 190 -6.22 6.79 5.04
CA GLY A 190 -6.84 7.23 3.79
C GLY A 190 -6.20 8.48 3.18
N LYS A 191 -5.15 9.04 3.79
CA LYS A 191 -4.50 10.28 3.35
C LYS A 191 -3.77 10.13 2.02
N ILE A 192 -3.61 11.25 1.35
CA ILE A 192 -2.78 11.41 0.15
C ILE A 192 -1.65 12.37 0.50
N MET A 193 -0.41 11.89 0.43
CA MET A 193 0.77 12.72 0.66
C MET A 193 0.90 13.77 -0.44
N SER A 194 1.04 15.04 -0.05
CA SER A 194 1.16 16.17 -0.99
C SER A 194 2.44 16.06 -1.83
N LEU A 195 2.45 16.67 -3.03
CA LEU A 195 3.65 16.71 -3.88
C LEU A 195 4.84 17.33 -3.14
N ARG A 196 4.61 18.40 -2.41
CA ARG A 196 5.64 19.07 -1.60
C ARG A 196 6.28 18.12 -0.58
N ARG A 197 5.49 17.27 0.05
CA ARG A 197 5.99 16.25 0.99
C ARG A 197 6.76 15.13 0.29
N ARG A 198 6.29 14.70 -0.88
CA ARG A 198 7.01 13.69 -1.70
C ARG A 198 8.39 14.22 -2.12
N GLU A 199 8.46 15.48 -2.56
CA GLU A 199 9.74 16.13 -2.90
C GLU A 199 10.67 16.28 -1.70
N ALA A 200 10.15 16.73 -0.56
CA ALA A 200 10.94 16.85 0.66
C ALA A 200 11.47 15.48 1.14
N LEU A 201 10.65 14.45 1.06
CA LEU A 201 11.03 13.08 1.42
C LEU A 201 12.14 12.53 0.52
N VAL A 202 12.07 12.78 -0.81
CA VAL A 202 13.13 12.39 -1.74
C VAL A 202 14.44 13.13 -1.43
N ARG A 203 14.39 14.44 -1.11
CA ARG A 203 15.61 15.18 -0.71
C ARG A 203 16.25 14.59 0.54
N LEU A 204 15.46 14.25 1.56
CA LEU A 204 15.97 13.60 2.77
C LEU A 204 16.58 12.22 2.48
N ALA A 205 15.89 11.40 1.68
CA ALA A 205 16.42 10.10 1.30
C ALA A 205 17.77 10.20 0.59
N ARG A 206 17.94 11.18 -0.30
CA ARG A 206 19.23 11.46 -0.97
C ARG A 206 20.30 11.93 0.01
N GLN A 207 19.95 12.86 0.92
CA GLN A 207 20.87 13.40 1.91
C GLN A 207 21.40 12.34 2.88
N TYR A 208 20.55 11.40 3.30
CA TYR A 208 20.87 10.40 4.31
C TYR A 208 21.08 8.99 3.75
N ASP A 209 21.23 8.85 2.44
CA ASP A 209 21.40 7.57 1.76
C ASP A 209 20.33 6.54 2.14
N GLY A 210 19.06 6.98 2.11
CA GLY A 210 17.88 6.18 2.39
C GLY A 210 17.25 5.59 1.13
N LEU A 211 16.57 4.45 1.25
CA LEU A 211 15.67 3.89 0.23
C LEU A 211 14.23 4.09 0.67
N ILE A 212 13.46 4.85 -0.10
CA ILE A 212 12.01 4.95 0.09
C ILE A 212 11.36 3.77 -0.60
N VAL A 213 10.60 2.98 0.14
CA VAL A 213 9.78 1.88 -0.38
C VAL A 213 8.32 2.28 -0.22
N THR A 214 7.65 2.59 -1.35
CA THR A 214 6.24 2.96 -1.34
C THR A 214 5.37 1.75 -1.64
N ASP A 215 4.25 1.64 -0.90
CA ASP A 215 3.23 0.63 -1.14
C ASP A 215 2.07 1.28 -1.92
N ASP A 216 2.16 1.22 -3.27
CA ASP A 216 1.29 1.95 -4.20
C ASP A 216 0.10 1.09 -4.67
N VAL A 217 -0.37 0.17 -3.82
CA VAL A 217 -1.37 -0.86 -4.17
C VAL A 217 -2.79 -0.33 -4.35
N TYR A 218 -3.05 0.91 -3.95
CA TYR A 218 -4.38 1.54 -4.03
C TYR A 218 -4.50 2.59 -5.14
N ASP A 219 -3.41 3.00 -5.78
CA ASP A 219 -3.35 4.18 -6.65
C ASP A 219 -4.37 4.15 -7.80
N PHE A 220 -4.66 2.95 -8.35
CA PHE A 220 -5.65 2.78 -9.41
C PHE A 220 -7.11 2.80 -8.92
N LEU A 221 -7.33 2.76 -7.61
CA LEU A 221 -8.66 2.75 -6.99
C LEU A 221 -8.99 4.15 -6.48
N LEU A 222 -9.33 5.05 -7.39
CA LEU A 222 -9.62 6.45 -7.10
C LEU A 222 -10.96 6.91 -7.69
N TRP A 223 -11.62 7.84 -7.01
CA TRP A 223 -12.89 8.44 -7.41
C TRP A 223 -13.07 9.82 -6.79
N SER A 224 -14.12 10.55 -7.18
CA SER A 224 -14.48 11.82 -6.57
C SER A 224 -14.85 11.65 -5.10
N ALA A 225 -14.26 12.46 -4.22
CA ALA A 225 -14.69 12.51 -2.82
C ALA A 225 -16.10 13.12 -2.66
N LYS A 226 -16.63 13.84 -3.68
CA LYS A 226 -17.96 14.43 -3.68
C LYS A 226 -18.99 13.44 -4.23
N PRO A 227 -20.08 13.14 -3.50
CA PRO A 227 -21.15 12.30 -3.99
C PRO A 227 -21.81 12.89 -5.25
N GLY A 228 -22.27 12.02 -6.17
CA GLY A 228 -23.00 12.44 -7.38
C GLY A 228 -22.18 13.18 -8.43
N VAL A 229 -20.89 13.37 -8.21
CA VAL A 229 -19.97 13.80 -9.25
C VAL A 229 -19.52 12.54 -9.99
N GLU A 230 -20.39 12.07 -10.90
CA GLU A 230 -20.03 11.11 -11.93
C GLU A 230 -19.11 11.81 -12.94
N GLY A 231 -17.86 11.91 -12.60
CA GLY A 231 -16.80 12.39 -13.45
C GLY A 231 -15.57 11.60 -13.10
N ASN A 232 -15.05 10.90 -14.09
CA ASN A 232 -13.69 10.40 -14.05
C ASN A 232 -12.83 11.53 -13.44
N ILE A 233 -12.26 11.32 -12.26
CA ILE A 233 -11.14 12.16 -11.81
C ILE A 233 -9.95 11.89 -12.74
N GLY A 234 -10.20 11.65 -14.00
CA GLY A 234 -9.27 11.31 -15.04
C GLY A 234 -8.81 9.83 -14.97
N ASN A 235 -8.42 9.30 -16.12
CA ASN A 235 -7.76 8.00 -16.20
C ASN A 235 -6.30 8.05 -15.71
N HIS A 236 -5.92 9.10 -15.00
CA HIS A 236 -4.53 9.41 -14.64
C HIS A 236 -4.40 9.60 -13.13
N ALA A 237 -3.21 9.38 -12.62
CA ALA A 237 -2.88 9.58 -11.23
C ALA A 237 -3.07 11.05 -10.81
N PHE A 238 -3.54 11.26 -9.60
CA PHE A 238 -3.80 12.58 -9.03
C PHE A 238 -2.52 13.35 -8.66
N VAL A 239 -1.49 12.60 -8.24
CA VAL A 239 -0.18 13.14 -7.83
C VAL A 239 0.91 12.22 -8.36
N PRO A 240 2.05 12.73 -8.85
CA PRO A 240 3.20 11.90 -9.22
C PRO A 240 3.64 11.00 -8.05
N ARG A 241 3.99 9.74 -8.31
CA ARG A 241 4.53 8.85 -7.29
C ARG A 241 5.90 9.35 -6.80
N ILE A 242 6.33 8.88 -5.64
CA ILE A 242 7.67 9.20 -5.11
C ILE A 242 8.77 8.72 -6.06
N ILE A 243 8.60 7.57 -6.70
CA ILE A 243 9.54 7.09 -7.73
C ILE A 243 9.62 8.03 -8.93
N ASP A 244 8.51 8.62 -9.35
CA ASP A 244 8.50 9.58 -10.46
C ASP A 244 9.15 10.91 -10.04
N VAL A 245 8.91 11.36 -8.81
CA VAL A 245 9.57 12.54 -8.22
C VAL A 245 11.08 12.34 -8.16
N ASP A 246 11.57 11.17 -7.74
CA ASP A 246 13.01 10.89 -7.69
C ASP A 246 13.69 10.96 -9.08
N ARG A 247 12.93 10.78 -10.18
CA ARG A 247 13.48 10.84 -11.54
C ARG A 247 13.77 12.25 -12.04
N TYR A 248 13.02 13.26 -11.57
CA TYR A 248 13.16 14.64 -12.11
C TYR A 248 13.61 15.67 -11.08
N LEU A 249 13.35 15.45 -9.79
CA LEU A 249 13.61 16.43 -8.75
C LEU A 249 15.09 16.81 -8.69
N ASP A 250 15.36 18.13 -8.70
CA ASP A 250 16.71 18.68 -8.62
C ASP A 250 17.69 18.09 -9.64
N GLY A 251 17.21 17.73 -10.83
CA GLY A 251 18.01 17.15 -11.93
C GLY A 251 18.09 15.62 -11.91
N GLY A 252 17.30 14.95 -11.06
CA GLY A 252 17.24 13.49 -10.98
C GLY A 252 18.14 12.88 -9.91
N PRO A 253 18.26 11.54 -9.89
CA PRO A 253 19.06 10.82 -8.90
C PRO A 253 20.56 11.09 -9.07
N GLN A 254 21.30 11.07 -7.96
CA GLN A 254 22.72 11.35 -7.92
C GLN A 254 23.58 10.18 -8.41
N ASP A 255 23.03 8.99 -8.43
CA ASP A 255 23.65 7.76 -8.92
C ASP A 255 22.63 6.89 -9.67
N GLU A 256 23.11 5.80 -10.27
CA GLU A 256 22.29 4.86 -11.06
C GLU A 256 21.32 4.02 -10.21
N TRP A 257 21.41 4.10 -8.86
CA TRP A 257 20.54 3.36 -7.95
C TRP A 257 19.27 4.14 -7.61
N GLY A 258 19.36 5.46 -7.45
CA GLY A 258 18.27 6.29 -6.97
C GLY A 258 17.89 5.99 -5.52
N HIS A 259 16.78 6.59 -5.06
CA HIS A 259 16.36 6.54 -3.66
C HIS A 259 14.90 6.16 -3.45
N ALA A 260 14.20 5.69 -4.49
CA ALA A 260 12.80 5.30 -4.42
C ALA A 260 12.52 3.99 -5.17
N LEU A 261 11.62 3.19 -4.61
CA LEU A 261 11.06 1.98 -5.19
C LEU A 261 9.55 1.98 -4.98
N SER A 262 8.79 1.83 -6.06
CA SER A 262 7.33 1.65 -6.05
C SER A 262 6.98 0.17 -6.01
N ASN A 263 6.16 -0.22 -5.03
CA ASN A 263 5.73 -1.59 -4.81
C ASN A 263 4.26 -1.74 -5.23
N GLY A 264 4.02 -2.22 -6.44
CA GLY A 264 2.71 -2.43 -7.02
C GLY A 264 2.19 -3.87 -6.84
N SER A 265 0.88 -4.05 -6.88
CA SER A 265 0.26 -5.37 -6.70
C SER A 265 -1.05 -5.51 -7.45
N PHE A 266 -1.28 -6.68 -8.03
CA PHE A 266 -2.56 -7.06 -8.60
C PHE A 266 -3.59 -7.49 -7.55
N SER A 267 -3.20 -7.60 -6.27
CA SER A 267 -4.07 -8.10 -5.19
C SER A 267 -5.38 -7.33 -5.02
N LYS A 268 -5.38 -6.02 -5.27
CA LYS A 268 -6.55 -5.16 -5.12
C LYS A 268 -7.34 -4.98 -6.43
N LEU A 269 -6.76 -5.42 -7.55
CA LEU A 269 -7.30 -5.20 -8.90
C LEU A 269 -7.94 -6.44 -9.50
N ILE A 270 -7.31 -7.60 -9.34
CA ILE A 270 -7.78 -8.87 -9.91
C ILE A 270 -7.89 -10.00 -8.90
N GLY A 271 -7.37 -9.80 -7.69
CA GLY A 271 -7.50 -10.75 -6.59
C GLY A 271 -6.18 -11.13 -5.94
N PRO A 272 -6.15 -11.19 -4.59
CA PRO A 272 -4.93 -11.48 -3.83
C PRO A 272 -4.41 -12.91 -4.07
N GLY A 273 -5.26 -13.84 -4.49
CA GLY A 273 -4.88 -15.23 -4.78
C GLY A 273 -3.94 -15.39 -5.98
N THR A 274 -3.83 -14.39 -6.85
CA THR A 274 -2.91 -14.44 -8.00
C THR A 274 -1.45 -14.36 -7.59
N ARG A 275 -1.15 -13.89 -6.37
CA ARG A 275 0.20 -13.76 -5.83
C ARG A 275 1.19 -13.12 -6.80
N THR A 276 0.76 -12.09 -7.51
CA THR A 276 1.53 -11.36 -8.51
C THR A 276 1.47 -9.86 -8.27
N GLY A 277 2.60 -9.21 -8.46
CA GLY A 277 2.77 -7.78 -8.40
C GLY A 277 4.01 -7.37 -9.19
N TRP A 278 4.44 -6.16 -9.01
CA TRP A 278 5.65 -5.63 -9.64
C TRP A 278 6.35 -4.66 -8.69
N ALA A 279 7.65 -4.54 -8.86
CA ALA A 279 8.43 -3.42 -8.38
C ALA A 279 8.82 -2.55 -9.57
N GLU A 280 8.67 -1.23 -9.43
CA GLU A 280 9.32 -0.26 -10.32
C GLU A 280 10.40 0.47 -9.53
N ALA A 281 11.60 0.55 -10.11
CA ALA A 281 12.73 1.25 -9.53
C ALA A 281 13.68 1.75 -10.63
N SER A 282 14.88 2.24 -10.28
CA SER A 282 15.93 2.38 -11.27
C SER A 282 16.28 1.00 -11.89
N GLU A 283 16.81 0.97 -13.09
CA GLU A 283 17.18 -0.29 -13.75
C GLU A 283 18.16 -1.12 -12.91
N LYS A 284 19.08 -0.46 -12.21
CA LYS A 284 20.00 -1.13 -11.27
C LYS A 284 19.29 -1.77 -10.08
N VAL A 285 18.34 -1.08 -9.48
CA VAL A 285 17.56 -1.61 -8.34
C VAL A 285 16.63 -2.71 -8.82
N ALA A 286 15.94 -2.56 -9.95
CA ALA A 286 15.08 -3.59 -10.53
C ALA A 286 15.86 -4.87 -10.86
N TYR A 287 17.02 -4.73 -11.48
CA TYR A 287 17.92 -5.85 -11.71
C TYR A 287 18.43 -6.45 -10.40
N GLY A 288 18.90 -5.63 -9.46
CA GLY A 288 19.36 -6.10 -8.15
C GLY A 288 18.28 -6.88 -7.38
N LEU A 289 17.03 -6.46 -7.48
CA LEU A 289 15.90 -7.15 -6.89
C LEU A 289 15.69 -8.55 -7.50
N SER A 290 15.81 -8.68 -8.81
CA SER A 290 15.76 -9.98 -9.50
C SER A 290 16.86 -10.95 -9.04
N GLN A 291 17.97 -10.42 -8.54
CA GLN A 291 19.11 -11.22 -8.03
C GLN A 291 18.95 -11.63 -6.56
N THR A 292 17.78 -11.35 -5.91
CA THR A 292 17.50 -11.86 -4.57
C THR A 292 17.65 -13.39 -4.56
N GLY A 293 18.37 -13.92 -3.56
CA GLY A 293 18.72 -15.34 -3.53
C GLY A 293 17.53 -16.29 -3.63
N SER A 294 16.41 -15.96 -3.00
CA SER A 294 15.17 -16.75 -3.08
C SER A 294 14.54 -16.74 -4.48
N SER A 295 14.61 -15.62 -5.21
CA SER A 295 14.10 -15.54 -6.59
C SER A 295 15.03 -16.26 -7.58
N ARG A 296 16.33 -15.99 -7.49
CA ARG A 296 17.32 -16.54 -8.41
C ARG A 296 17.51 -18.07 -8.29
N SER A 297 17.19 -18.64 -7.15
CA SER A 297 17.28 -20.09 -6.94
C SER A 297 16.10 -20.89 -7.51
N GLY A 298 15.27 -20.29 -8.36
CA GLY A 298 14.05 -20.90 -8.90
C GLY A 298 12.79 -20.58 -8.05
N GLY A 299 12.90 -19.73 -7.04
CA GLY A 299 11.79 -19.24 -6.23
C GLY A 299 11.17 -17.93 -6.74
N ALA A 300 11.43 -17.56 -8.00
CA ALA A 300 10.78 -16.44 -8.65
C ALA A 300 9.26 -16.57 -8.65
N PRO A 301 8.51 -15.46 -8.72
CA PRO A 301 7.05 -15.48 -8.79
C PRO A 301 6.53 -16.34 -9.95
N SER A 302 5.28 -16.81 -9.80
CA SER A 302 4.64 -17.71 -10.77
C SER A 302 4.67 -17.15 -12.20
N HIS A 303 5.47 -17.76 -13.07
CA HIS A 303 5.58 -17.42 -14.48
C HIS A 303 4.27 -17.67 -15.22
N LEU A 304 3.59 -18.78 -14.90
CA LEU A 304 2.28 -19.09 -15.46
C LEU A 304 1.24 -18.02 -15.09
N CYS A 305 1.21 -17.59 -13.84
CA CYS A 305 0.27 -16.57 -13.41
C CYS A 305 0.57 -15.22 -14.09
N ALA A 306 1.83 -14.86 -14.22
CA ALA A 306 2.26 -13.68 -14.96
C ALA A 306 1.81 -13.71 -16.43
N ALA A 307 1.97 -14.85 -17.11
CA ALA A 307 1.50 -15.03 -18.49
C ALA A 307 -0.04 -14.94 -18.63
N ILE A 308 -0.79 -15.43 -17.63
CA ILE A 308 -2.26 -15.32 -17.60
C ILE A 308 -2.68 -13.86 -17.45
N ILE A 309 -2.06 -13.14 -16.51
CA ILE A 309 -2.35 -11.72 -16.27
C ILE A 309 -1.98 -10.87 -17.50
N ASP A 310 -0.89 -11.19 -18.15
CA ASP A 310 -0.45 -10.50 -19.37
C ASP A 310 -1.55 -10.43 -20.46
N GLN A 311 -2.35 -11.50 -20.60
CA GLN A 311 -3.43 -11.54 -21.59
C GLN A 311 -4.55 -10.52 -21.32
N MET A 312 -4.59 -9.91 -20.15
CA MET A 312 -5.57 -8.86 -19.81
C MET A 312 -5.20 -7.47 -20.32
N PHE A 313 -3.93 -7.27 -20.75
CA PHE A 313 -3.43 -5.96 -21.15
C PHE A 313 -3.70 -5.60 -22.62
N PRO A 314 -3.43 -6.46 -23.62
CA PRO A 314 -3.48 -6.09 -25.02
C PRO A 314 -4.85 -5.55 -25.48
N THR A 315 -5.91 -5.99 -24.83
CA THR A 315 -7.31 -5.57 -25.13
C THR A 315 -7.82 -4.50 -24.16
N GLY A 316 -7.00 -4.01 -23.22
CA GLY A 316 -7.40 -3.05 -22.20
C GLY A 316 -8.40 -3.59 -21.17
N ILE A 317 -8.56 -4.90 -21.07
CA ILE A 317 -9.57 -5.53 -20.20
C ILE A 317 -9.31 -5.18 -18.74
N ILE A 318 -8.06 -5.16 -18.29
CA ILE A 318 -7.73 -4.81 -16.89
C ILE A 318 -8.06 -3.36 -16.59
N GLN A 319 -7.73 -2.43 -17.49
CA GLN A 319 -8.02 -1.01 -17.35
C GLN A 319 -9.53 -0.76 -17.32
N ASN A 320 -10.27 -1.44 -18.22
CA ASN A 320 -11.73 -1.38 -18.26
C ASN A 320 -12.36 -1.95 -16.99
N HIS A 321 -11.87 -3.08 -16.47
CA HIS A 321 -12.35 -3.65 -15.22
C HIS A 321 -12.15 -2.69 -14.04
N ILE A 322 -11.00 -2.02 -13.96
CA ILE A 322 -10.73 -1.02 -12.93
C ILE A 322 -11.71 0.15 -13.06
N ARG A 323 -11.82 0.74 -14.26
CA ARG A 323 -12.61 1.95 -14.53
C ARG A 323 -14.12 1.72 -14.44
N ASP A 324 -14.59 0.62 -15.02
CA ASP A 324 -16.04 0.40 -15.24
C ASP A 324 -16.67 -0.46 -14.14
N VAL A 325 -15.88 -1.18 -13.35
CA VAL A 325 -16.37 -2.06 -12.28
C VAL A 325 -15.83 -1.64 -10.91
N LEU A 326 -14.50 -1.63 -10.71
CA LEU A 326 -13.95 -1.43 -9.37
C LEU A 326 -14.18 -0.02 -8.86
N GLN A 327 -13.77 1.00 -9.63
CA GLN A 327 -13.90 2.39 -9.20
C GLN A 327 -15.35 2.78 -8.89
N PRO A 328 -16.36 2.54 -9.74
CA PRO A 328 -17.75 2.88 -9.41
C PRO A 328 -18.29 2.12 -8.19
N LYS A 329 -17.95 0.83 -8.08
CA LYS A 329 -18.44 0.01 -6.96
C LYS A 329 -17.80 0.35 -5.62
N TYR A 330 -16.52 0.70 -5.60
CA TYR A 330 -15.88 1.18 -4.38
C TYR A 330 -16.27 2.62 -4.05
N ALA A 331 -16.50 3.48 -5.03
CA ALA A 331 -17.06 4.81 -4.82
C ALA A 331 -18.45 4.75 -4.14
N GLU A 332 -19.35 3.88 -4.64
CA GLU A 332 -20.67 3.63 -4.04
C GLU A 332 -20.53 3.24 -2.56
N ARG A 333 -19.64 2.29 -2.25
CA ARG A 333 -19.39 1.85 -0.87
C ARG A 333 -18.80 2.95 0.01
N TYR A 334 -17.81 3.66 -0.50
CA TYR A 334 -17.20 4.80 0.19
C TYR A 334 -18.23 5.87 0.55
N HIS A 335 -19.04 6.32 -0.40
CA HIS A 335 -20.05 7.35 -0.17
C HIS A 335 -21.16 6.86 0.76
N THR A 336 -21.55 5.59 0.66
CA THR A 336 -22.51 4.99 1.59
C THR A 336 -21.98 4.98 3.03
N LEU A 337 -20.73 4.54 3.22
CA LEU A 337 -20.12 4.53 4.55
C LEU A 337 -19.96 5.95 5.10
N LEU A 338 -19.45 6.88 4.29
CA LEU A 338 -19.28 8.28 4.68
C LEU A 338 -20.61 8.92 5.12
N SER A 339 -21.68 8.75 4.33
CA SER A 339 -23.01 9.26 4.67
C SER A 339 -23.54 8.65 5.96
N ALA A 340 -23.35 7.35 6.16
CA ALA A 340 -23.79 6.68 7.39
C ALA A 340 -22.99 7.14 8.63
N ILE A 341 -21.69 7.42 8.50
CA ILE A 341 -20.88 8.00 9.57
C ILE A 341 -21.39 9.41 9.90
N GLN A 342 -21.62 10.24 8.89
CA GLN A 342 -22.15 11.60 9.08
C GLN A 342 -23.52 11.62 9.77
N GLU A 343 -24.41 10.69 9.39
CA GLU A 343 -25.76 10.61 9.96
C GLU A 343 -25.76 10.03 11.38
N HIS A 344 -24.98 9.00 11.65
CA HIS A 344 -25.14 8.21 12.87
C HIS A 344 -24.04 8.41 13.92
N LEU A 345 -22.80 8.76 13.50
CA LEU A 345 -21.65 8.82 14.39
C LEU A 345 -21.17 10.25 14.68
N VAL A 346 -21.16 11.15 13.68
CA VAL A 346 -20.75 12.56 13.88
C VAL A 346 -21.59 13.25 14.96
N PRO A 347 -22.93 13.05 15.04
CA PRO A 347 -23.72 13.60 16.14
C PRO A 347 -23.34 13.09 17.54
N LEU A 348 -22.57 12.00 17.62
CA LEU A 348 -22.04 11.43 18.86
C LEU A 348 -20.61 11.90 19.17
N GLY A 349 -20.07 12.86 18.42
CA GLY A 349 -18.75 13.42 18.63
C GLY A 349 -17.63 12.70 17.87
N VAL A 350 -17.94 11.74 17.01
CA VAL A 350 -16.93 11.09 16.14
C VAL A 350 -16.39 12.08 15.12
N THR A 351 -15.08 12.10 14.93
CA THR A 351 -14.41 12.93 13.94
C THR A 351 -14.03 12.13 12.70
N ILE A 352 -14.04 12.79 11.54
CA ILE A 352 -13.60 12.24 10.25
C ILE A 352 -12.51 13.15 9.66
N PRO A 353 -11.60 12.62 8.83
CA PRO A 353 -10.62 13.44 8.14
C PRO A 353 -11.29 14.55 7.31
N PRO A 354 -10.63 15.70 7.12
CA PRO A 354 -11.14 16.75 6.25
C PRO A 354 -11.34 16.23 4.82
N PRO A 355 -12.33 16.78 4.08
CA PRO A 355 -12.61 16.34 2.72
C PRO A 355 -11.42 16.62 1.80
N ALA A 356 -10.94 15.60 1.11
CA ALA A 356 -9.94 15.70 0.06
C ALA A 356 -10.58 15.84 -1.32
N PRO A 357 -9.85 16.33 -2.36
CA PRO A 357 -10.38 16.41 -3.72
C PRO A 357 -10.72 15.05 -4.32
N ALA A 358 -9.92 14.03 -3.97
CA ALA A 358 -10.08 12.65 -4.39
C ALA A 358 -10.20 11.73 -3.18
N ALA A 359 -10.90 10.62 -3.36
CA ALA A 359 -10.98 9.51 -2.43
C ALA A 359 -10.55 8.22 -3.13
N GLY A 360 -10.18 7.21 -2.37
CA GLY A 360 -9.71 5.95 -2.93
C GLY A 360 -9.42 4.90 -1.87
N GLY A 361 -8.76 3.84 -2.31
CA GLY A 361 -8.35 2.75 -1.41
C GLY A 361 -9.52 1.95 -0.85
N TYR A 362 -9.39 1.50 0.42
CA TYR A 362 -10.33 0.58 1.05
C TYR A 362 -10.85 1.04 2.41
N PHE A 363 -10.29 2.11 2.99
CA PHE A 363 -10.43 2.39 4.41
C PHE A 363 -10.89 3.81 4.71
N MET A 364 -11.63 3.94 5.80
CA MET A 364 -11.86 5.20 6.51
C MET A 364 -11.26 5.12 7.90
N TRP A 365 -10.67 6.23 8.33
CA TRP A 365 -10.07 6.43 9.64
C TRP A 365 -10.86 7.46 10.40
N ILE A 366 -11.41 7.07 11.55
CA ILE A 366 -12.28 7.94 12.35
C ILE A 366 -11.76 8.06 13.77
N GLY A 367 -11.88 9.25 14.36
CA GLY A 367 -11.55 9.50 15.77
C GLY A 367 -12.79 9.39 16.64
N LEU A 368 -12.64 8.75 17.80
CA LEU A 368 -13.68 8.63 18.83
C LEU A 368 -13.65 9.87 19.74
N PRO A 369 -14.79 10.27 20.31
CA PRO A 369 -14.82 11.34 21.31
C PRO A 369 -14.20 10.86 22.63
N ALA A 370 -13.46 11.75 23.32
CA ALA A 370 -12.99 11.46 24.67
C ALA A 370 -14.17 11.21 25.63
N PRO A 371 -14.05 10.30 26.59
CA PRO A 371 -12.86 9.51 26.95
C PRO A 371 -12.84 8.09 26.35
N LEU A 372 -13.51 7.85 25.22
CA LEU A 372 -13.66 6.50 24.66
C LEU A 372 -12.32 5.95 24.15
N VAL A 373 -12.07 4.67 24.45
CA VAL A 373 -10.92 3.90 23.99
C VAL A 373 -11.37 2.91 22.91
N ALA A 374 -10.69 2.91 21.77
CA ALA A 374 -11.09 2.10 20.62
C ALA A 374 -11.10 0.59 20.91
N ALA A 375 -10.21 0.09 21.77
CA ALA A 375 -10.19 -1.33 22.15
C ALA A 375 -11.49 -1.75 22.82
N ASP A 376 -11.99 -0.96 23.77
CA ASP A 376 -13.22 -1.24 24.50
C ASP A 376 -14.45 -1.16 23.57
N VAL A 377 -14.45 -0.16 22.67
CA VAL A 377 -15.51 -0.02 21.64
C VAL A 377 -15.55 -1.24 20.73
N VAL A 378 -14.39 -1.74 20.30
CA VAL A 378 -14.29 -2.93 19.42
C VAL A 378 -14.79 -4.18 20.14
N GLU A 379 -14.44 -4.38 21.40
CA GLU A 379 -14.89 -5.52 22.20
C GLU A 379 -16.41 -5.55 22.32
N LEU A 380 -17.03 -4.42 22.69
CA LEU A 380 -18.50 -4.30 22.77
C LEU A 380 -19.17 -4.42 21.40
N ALA A 381 -18.61 -3.82 20.35
CA ALA A 381 -19.15 -3.92 19.01
C ALA A 381 -19.20 -5.38 18.53
N GLN A 382 -18.16 -6.15 18.82
CA GLN A 382 -18.11 -7.56 18.44
C GLN A 382 -19.03 -8.44 19.29
N SER A 383 -19.03 -8.27 20.62
CA SER A 383 -19.78 -9.14 21.53
C SER A 383 -21.29 -8.89 21.47
N GLU A 384 -21.73 -7.63 21.43
CA GLU A 384 -23.13 -7.28 21.52
C GLU A 384 -23.82 -7.01 20.18
N GLU A 385 -23.06 -6.47 19.21
CA GLU A 385 -23.62 -6.04 17.92
C GLU A 385 -23.17 -6.88 16.73
N LYS A 386 -22.31 -7.89 16.95
CA LYS A 386 -21.71 -8.74 15.88
C LYS A 386 -21.04 -7.91 14.79
N LEU A 387 -20.45 -6.78 15.18
CA LEU A 387 -19.74 -5.86 14.29
C LEU A 387 -18.23 -5.95 14.53
N ARG A 388 -17.48 -6.23 13.48
CA ARG A 388 -16.01 -6.27 13.51
C ARG A 388 -15.43 -4.99 12.89
N VAL A 389 -14.65 -4.26 13.65
CA VAL A 389 -13.90 -3.08 13.24
C VAL A 389 -12.47 -3.18 13.76
N SER A 390 -11.55 -2.37 13.27
CA SER A 390 -10.15 -2.42 13.71
C SER A 390 -9.83 -1.26 14.64
N PRO A 391 -9.30 -1.52 15.86
CA PRO A 391 -8.88 -0.46 16.76
C PRO A 391 -7.57 0.17 16.27
N GLY A 392 -7.40 1.46 16.56
CA GLY A 392 -6.30 2.25 16.03
C GLY A 392 -4.92 1.85 16.54
N HIS A 393 -4.83 1.38 17.77
CA HIS A 393 -3.53 1.00 18.37
C HIS A 393 -2.78 -0.10 17.59
N VAL A 394 -3.47 -0.95 16.81
CA VAL A 394 -2.81 -1.96 15.98
C VAL A 394 -1.99 -1.37 14.83
N PHE A 395 -2.20 -0.09 14.50
CA PHE A 395 -1.48 0.62 13.44
C PHE A 395 -0.31 1.45 13.95
N GLN A 396 0.05 1.30 15.21
CA GLN A 396 1.29 1.83 15.78
C GLN A 396 2.51 1.10 15.20
N VAL A 397 3.65 1.79 15.19
CA VAL A 397 4.93 1.16 14.87
C VAL A 397 5.41 0.41 16.11
N PRO A 398 5.61 -0.91 16.03
CA PRO A 398 5.98 -1.71 17.22
C PRO A 398 7.32 -1.29 17.81
N GLY A 399 7.37 -1.14 19.12
CA GLY A 399 8.59 -0.84 19.87
C GLY A 399 9.08 0.60 19.75
N ASP A 400 8.34 1.48 19.09
CA ASP A 400 8.64 2.90 19.05
C ASP A 400 7.97 3.62 20.23
N GLN A 401 8.77 4.21 21.10
CA GLN A 401 8.31 4.98 22.28
C GLN A 401 8.02 6.45 21.95
N VAL A 402 8.33 6.93 20.75
CA VAL A 402 8.20 8.34 20.37
C VAL A 402 6.72 8.71 20.09
N ILE A 403 5.90 7.73 19.69
CA ILE A 403 4.46 7.91 19.47
C ILE A 403 3.70 7.19 20.59
N ASP A 404 3.75 7.73 21.79
CA ASP A 404 3.33 7.06 23.03
C ASP A 404 1.80 6.96 23.21
N GLU A 405 1.02 7.84 22.56
CA GLU A 405 -0.46 7.85 22.68
C GLU A 405 -1.18 7.24 21.47
N GLY A 406 -0.45 6.48 20.69
CA GLY A 406 -0.71 5.94 19.40
C GLY A 406 -2.11 5.45 19.12
N PHE A 407 -2.99 6.36 18.71
CA PHE A 407 -4.24 6.04 18.03
C PHE A 407 -5.24 5.21 18.86
N ALA A 408 -5.12 5.24 20.21
CA ALA A 408 -6.02 4.52 21.11
C ALA A 408 -7.48 4.99 21.01
N ASP A 409 -7.70 6.18 20.49
CA ASP A 409 -9.00 6.82 20.25
C ASP A 409 -9.48 6.72 18.79
N HIS A 410 -8.82 5.93 17.95
CA HIS A 410 -9.15 5.82 16.53
C HIS A 410 -9.67 4.42 16.14
N LEU A 411 -10.51 4.39 15.09
CA LEU A 411 -10.98 3.17 14.43
C LEU A 411 -10.67 3.21 12.93
N ARG A 412 -10.26 2.06 12.36
CA ARG A 412 -10.24 1.86 10.92
C ARG A 412 -11.45 1.06 10.49
N LEU A 413 -12.17 1.57 9.49
CA LEU A 413 -13.34 0.95 8.87
C LEU A 413 -13.02 0.58 7.42
N CYS A 414 -13.21 -0.67 7.03
CA CYS A 414 -13.10 -1.14 5.66
C CYS A 414 -14.44 -1.06 4.95
N PHE A 415 -14.52 -0.34 3.83
CA PHE A 415 -15.72 -0.30 2.99
C PHE A 415 -15.67 -1.24 1.79
N ALA A 416 -14.51 -1.85 1.52
CA ALA A 416 -14.32 -2.64 0.31
C ALA A 416 -15.00 -4.01 0.37
N TRP A 417 -15.08 -4.63 1.53
CA TRP A 417 -15.53 -6.01 1.72
C TRP A 417 -17.05 -6.15 1.70
N GLU A 418 -17.76 -5.32 2.45
CA GLU A 418 -19.20 -5.43 2.68
C GLU A 418 -20.04 -4.77 1.59
N GLU A 419 -21.28 -5.21 1.43
CA GLU A 419 -22.25 -4.55 0.57
C GLU A 419 -22.77 -3.24 1.20
N PRO A 420 -23.19 -2.23 0.39
CA PRO A 420 -23.57 -0.90 0.89
C PRO A 420 -24.58 -0.92 2.06
N ARG A 421 -25.58 -1.80 2.02
CA ARG A 421 -26.57 -1.95 3.10
C ARG A 421 -25.95 -2.37 4.44
N HIS A 422 -24.92 -3.21 4.41
CA HIS A 422 -24.20 -3.65 5.60
C HIS A 422 -23.33 -2.54 6.17
N LEU A 423 -22.79 -1.66 5.33
CA LEU A 423 -22.02 -0.49 5.77
C LEU A 423 -22.92 0.46 6.59
N THR A 424 -24.13 0.77 6.10
CA THR A 424 -25.08 1.60 6.81
C THR A 424 -25.51 0.97 8.13
N GLU A 425 -25.86 -0.33 8.12
CA GLU A 425 -26.25 -1.03 9.35
C GLU A 425 -25.07 -1.14 10.32
N GLY A 426 -23.85 -1.34 9.84
CA GLY A 426 -22.64 -1.33 10.67
C GLY A 426 -22.48 -0.03 11.45
N MET A 427 -22.73 1.12 10.82
CA MET A 427 -22.66 2.42 11.49
C MET A 427 -23.79 2.61 12.51
N ARG A 428 -24.99 2.09 12.26
CA ARG A 428 -26.07 2.09 13.25
C ARG A 428 -25.73 1.23 14.48
N ARG A 429 -25.10 0.08 14.25
CA ARG A 429 -24.62 -0.80 15.33
C ARG A 429 -23.55 -0.10 16.16
N LEU A 430 -22.55 0.50 15.51
CA LEU A 430 -21.51 1.25 16.18
C LEU A 430 -22.08 2.41 17.00
N ALA A 431 -23.06 3.13 16.45
CA ALA A 431 -23.76 4.20 17.17
C ALA A 431 -24.47 3.71 18.45
N ARG A 432 -25.04 2.50 18.44
CA ARG A 432 -25.64 1.90 19.65
C ARG A 432 -24.59 1.63 20.72
N VAL A 433 -23.44 1.09 20.32
CA VAL A 433 -22.31 0.87 21.23
C VAL A 433 -21.84 2.19 21.85
N LEU A 434 -21.55 3.20 21.03
CA LEU A 434 -21.07 4.49 21.51
C LEU A 434 -22.05 5.15 22.48
N LYS A 435 -23.36 5.12 22.20
CA LYS A 435 -24.40 5.66 23.12
C LYS A 435 -24.38 4.97 24.47
N ARG A 436 -24.21 3.65 24.54
CA ARG A 436 -24.14 2.91 25.81
C ARG A 436 -22.88 3.25 26.60
N MET A 437 -21.77 3.53 25.94
CA MET A 437 -20.52 3.87 26.62
C MET A 437 -20.45 5.33 27.09
N THR A 438 -21.33 6.20 26.57
CA THR A 438 -21.37 7.63 26.94
C THR A 438 -22.53 7.98 27.89
N THR A 439 -23.44 7.04 28.21
CA THR A 439 -24.49 7.14 29.25
C THR A 439 -24.03 6.54 30.55
#